data_8002cdf15c5466927acd8d4b8f65994d
#
_entry.id   8002cdf15c5466927acd8d4b8f65994d
#
_cell.length_a   1.000
_cell.length_b   1.000
_cell.length_c   1.000
_cell.angle_alpha   90.00
_cell.angle_beta   90.00
_cell.angle_gamma   90.00
#
_symmetry.space_group_name_H-M   'P 1'
#
loop_
_entity.id
_entity.type
_entity.pdbx_description
1 polymer ?
#
loop_
_entity_poly.entity_id
_entity_poly.type
_entity_poly.pdbx_seq_one_letter_code
_entity_poly.pdbx_strand_id
1 'polypeptide(L)'
;MKKKETRNALHLNRPPSRRETLAGVRLQNVQAVKQQLLQEIIELESQLNRLKISDEPLDLSLVQTYREMIHSRRQFFAELNR
;
A
#
# COMPACT_ATOMS: atom_id res chain seq x y z
N MET A 1 7.72 -39.62 -5.26
CA MET A 1 7.38 -38.86 -4.86
C MET A 1 7.43 -38.24 -4.42
N LYS A 2 7.59 -38.30 -4.62
CA LYS A 2 7.35 -37.47 -4.15
C LYS A 2 7.52 -36.63 -3.77
N LYS A 3 7.89 -36.96 -3.89
CA LYS A 3 7.88 -36.09 -3.42
C LYS A 3 8.28 -35.30 -3.24
N LYS A 4 8.56 -35.63 -3.50
CA LYS A 4 8.71 -34.73 -3.15
C LYS A 4 8.91 -33.83 -2.97
N GLU A 5 9.03 -34.26 -3.15
CA GLU A 5 8.88 -33.26 -2.79
C GLU A 5 8.98 -32.42 -2.44
N THR A 6 9.08 -33.11 -2.70
CA THR A 6 8.88 -32.09 -2.22
C THR A 6 9.18 -31.34 -1.83
N ARG A 7 9.43 -31.82 -2.02
CA ARG A 7 9.57 -30.87 -1.54
C ARG A 7 10.05 -29.96 -1.44
N ASN A 8 10.33 -30.21 -1.70
CA ASN A 8 10.58 -29.08 -1.47
C ASN A 8 10.68 -28.25 -1.23
N ALA A 9 10.87 -28.68 -1.35
CA ALA A 9 10.87 -27.75 -0.88
C ALA A 9 10.94 -27.20 -0.30
N LEU A 10 11.14 -27.58 -0.49
CA LEU A 10 11.13 -26.90 0.28
C LEU A 10 11.67 -26.54 0.77
N HIS A 11 12.20 -26.86 0.54
CA HIS A 11 12.58 -26.24 1.24
C HIS A 11 13.05 -25.65 1.42
N LEU A 12 13.27 -25.95 1.02
CA LEU A 12 13.67 -25.26 1.44
C LEU A 12 14.03 -24.55 1.50
N ASN A 13 14.32 -24.64 1.22
CA ASN A 13 15.01 -23.69 1.30
C ASN A 13 15.39 -22.82 2.37
N ARG A 14 16.31 -22.72 2.54
CA ARG A 14 16.50 -22.19 3.83
C ARG A 14 17.32 -20.94 3.80
N PRO A 15 16.84 -19.86 4.34
CA PRO A 15 17.53 -18.58 4.23
C PRO A 15 18.86 -18.61 4.98
N PRO A 16 19.86 -17.88 4.46
CA PRO A 16 21.17 -17.83 5.10
C PRO A 16 21.10 -17.17 6.48
N SER A 17 20.31 -16.14 6.61
CA SER A 17 20.15 -15.47 7.88
C SER A 17 18.70 -15.07 8.02
N ARG A 18 18.11 -15.46 9.13
CA ARG A 18 16.73 -15.15 9.38
C ARG A 18 16.54 -13.64 9.51
N ARG A 19 17.46 -12.97 10.21
CA ARG A 19 17.38 -11.54 10.37
C ARG A 19 17.51 -10.79 9.07
N GLU A 20 18.49 -11.17 8.28
CA GLU A 20 18.70 -10.51 7.01
C GLU A 20 17.51 -10.70 6.10
N THR A 21 16.94 -11.90 6.08
CA THR A 21 15.79 -12.19 5.24
C THR A 21 14.59 -11.34 5.68
N LEU A 22 14.35 -11.29 6.96
CA LEU A 22 13.22 -10.52 7.48
C LEU A 22 13.40 -9.03 7.22
N ALA A 23 14.61 -8.52 7.40
CA ALA A 23 14.88 -7.11 7.14
C ALA A 23 14.66 -6.78 5.68
N GLY A 24 15.11 -7.65 4.77
CA GLY A 24 14.93 -7.43 3.36
C GLY A 24 13.46 -7.44 2.97
N VAL A 25 12.69 -8.39 3.49
CA VAL A 25 11.28 -8.47 3.22
C VAL A 25 10.55 -7.24 3.74
N ARG A 26 10.90 -6.80 4.93
CA ARG A 26 10.30 -5.60 5.49
C ARG A 26 10.55 -4.38 4.64
N LEU A 27 11.77 -4.21 4.20
CA LEU A 27 12.13 -3.06 3.39
C LEU A 27 11.35 -3.06 2.08
N GLN A 28 11.27 -4.21 1.44
CA GLN A 28 10.52 -4.33 0.21
C GLN A 28 9.04 -4.06 0.42
N ASN A 29 8.49 -4.57 1.52
CA ASN A 29 7.09 -4.34 1.84
C ASN A 29 6.81 -2.88 2.09
N VAL A 30 7.71 -2.19 2.78
CA VAL A 30 7.54 -0.77 3.05
C VAL A 30 7.53 0.02 1.74
N GLN A 31 8.46 -0.29 0.83
CA GLN A 31 8.50 0.40 -0.45
C GLN A 31 7.24 0.16 -1.27
N ALA A 32 6.76 -1.08 -1.28
CA ALA A 32 5.55 -1.41 -2.00
C ALA A 32 4.34 -0.68 -1.43
N VAL A 33 4.25 -0.62 -0.11
CA VAL A 33 3.14 0.08 0.54
C VAL A 33 3.21 1.57 0.26
N LYS A 34 4.40 2.15 0.29
CA LYS A 34 4.57 3.57 -0.03
C LYS A 34 4.09 3.88 -1.44
N GLN A 35 4.47 3.06 -2.40
CA GLN A 35 4.04 3.28 -3.77
C GLN A 35 2.53 3.15 -3.92
N GLN A 36 1.96 2.17 -3.26
CA GLN A 36 0.52 1.99 -3.30
C GLN A 36 -0.20 3.17 -2.66
N LEU A 37 0.31 3.66 -1.54
CA LEU A 37 -0.29 4.81 -0.89
C LEU A 37 -0.24 6.06 -1.77
N LEU A 38 0.89 6.28 -2.42
CA LEU A 38 1.01 7.41 -3.34
C LEU A 38 0.00 7.30 -4.47
N GLN A 39 -0.14 6.11 -5.03
CA GLN A 39 -1.09 5.88 -6.10
C GLN A 39 -2.51 6.16 -5.64
N GLU A 40 -2.86 5.67 -4.46
CA GLU A 40 -4.19 5.89 -3.91
C GLU A 40 -4.46 7.35 -3.64
N ILE A 41 -3.46 8.06 -3.11
CA ILE A 41 -3.61 9.49 -2.85
C ILE A 41 -3.86 10.25 -4.16
N ILE A 42 -3.09 9.94 -5.18
CA ILE A 42 -3.25 10.58 -6.49
C ILE A 42 -4.65 10.34 -7.04
N GLU A 43 -5.11 9.10 -6.96
CA GLU A 43 -6.43 8.77 -7.47
C GLU A 43 -7.54 9.43 -6.70
N LEU A 44 -7.42 9.45 -5.38
CA LEU A 44 -8.44 10.09 -4.55
C LEU A 44 -8.48 11.59 -4.79
N GLU A 45 -7.32 12.21 -4.94
CA GLU A 45 -7.28 13.64 -5.24
C GLU A 45 -7.89 13.94 -6.59
N SER A 46 -7.64 13.08 -7.57
CA SER A 46 -8.22 13.23 -8.88
C SER A 46 -9.74 13.12 -8.83
N GLN A 47 -10.24 12.14 -8.11
CA GLN A 47 -11.69 11.96 -7.97
C GLN A 47 -12.33 13.11 -7.23
N LEU A 48 -11.67 13.59 -6.17
CA LEU A 48 -12.17 14.75 -5.44
C LEU A 48 -12.25 15.98 -6.34
N ASN A 49 -11.23 16.18 -7.15
CA ASN A 49 -11.19 17.29 -8.07
C ASN A 49 -12.34 17.22 -9.08
N ARG A 50 -12.62 16.02 -9.60
CA ARG A 50 -13.74 15.84 -10.52
C ARG A 50 -15.06 16.18 -9.88
N LEU A 51 -15.24 15.81 -8.62
CA LEU A 51 -16.45 16.17 -7.89
C LEU A 51 -16.61 17.67 -7.81
N LYS A 52 -15.53 18.38 -7.53
CA LYS A 52 -15.59 19.82 -7.33
C LYS A 52 -15.91 20.59 -8.61
N ILE A 53 -15.49 20.05 -9.76
CA ILE A 53 -15.70 20.75 -11.03
C ILE A 53 -16.92 20.23 -11.78
N SER A 54 -17.65 19.31 -11.19
CA SER A 54 -18.87 18.78 -11.80
C SER A 54 -19.95 19.84 -11.82
N ASP A 55 -20.81 19.76 -12.85
CA ASP A 55 -21.95 20.66 -12.95
C ASP A 55 -23.06 20.32 -11.96
N GLU A 56 -22.99 19.15 -11.37
CA GLU A 56 -24.01 18.71 -10.43
C GLU A 56 -23.79 19.34 -9.06
N PRO A 57 -24.84 19.42 -8.25
CA PRO A 57 -24.67 19.95 -6.89
C PRO A 57 -23.62 19.16 -6.15
N LEU A 58 -22.78 19.87 -5.41
CA LEU A 58 -21.68 19.26 -4.68
C LEU A 58 -22.20 18.48 -3.47
N ASP A 59 -21.83 17.22 -3.39
CA ASP A 59 -22.14 16.39 -2.22
C ASP A 59 -21.06 16.60 -1.18
N LEU A 60 -21.37 17.44 -0.19
CA LEU A 60 -20.38 17.80 0.82
C LEU A 60 -19.98 16.62 1.68
N SER A 61 -20.89 15.68 1.90
CA SER A 61 -20.58 14.49 2.66
C SER A 61 -19.54 13.65 1.94
N LEU A 62 -19.70 13.49 0.63
CA LEU A 62 -18.77 12.73 -0.17
C LEU A 62 -17.42 13.43 -0.25
N VAL A 63 -17.42 14.75 -0.39
CA VAL A 63 -16.18 15.53 -0.38
C VAL A 63 -15.43 15.30 0.93
N GLN A 64 -16.14 15.35 2.03
CA GLN A 64 -15.53 15.14 3.33
C GLN A 64 -14.93 13.74 3.44
N THR A 65 -15.63 12.73 2.94
CA THR A 65 -15.13 11.36 2.95
C THR A 65 -13.83 11.26 2.17
N TYR A 66 -13.76 11.86 0.98
CA TYR A 66 -12.54 11.84 0.21
C TYR A 66 -11.39 12.53 0.94
N ARG A 67 -11.66 13.66 1.55
CA ARG A 67 -10.64 14.40 2.29
C ARG A 67 -10.08 13.57 3.45
N GLU A 68 -10.97 12.87 4.15
CA GLU A 68 -10.54 12.03 5.26
C GLU A 68 -9.70 10.86 4.78
N MET A 69 -10.08 10.26 3.68
CA MET A 69 -9.30 9.16 3.13
C MET A 69 -7.91 9.62 2.70
N ILE A 70 -7.84 10.77 2.04
CA ILE A 70 -6.56 11.34 1.61
C ILE A 70 -5.69 11.65 2.83
N HIS A 71 -6.28 12.28 3.82
CA HIS A 71 -5.55 12.65 5.03
C HIS A 71 -4.97 11.43 5.74
N SER A 72 -5.79 10.42 5.90
CA SER A 72 -5.39 9.19 6.56
C SER A 72 -4.21 8.53 5.84
N ARG A 73 -4.27 8.49 4.51
CA ARG A 73 -3.20 7.87 3.74
C ARG A 73 -1.93 8.69 3.76
N ARG A 74 -2.05 10.00 3.76
CA ARG A 74 -0.87 10.86 3.88
C ARG A 74 -0.18 10.70 5.23
N GLN A 75 -0.97 10.57 6.29
CA GLN A 75 -0.41 10.33 7.61
C GLN A 75 0.34 9.01 7.65
N PHE A 76 -0.26 7.97 7.10
CA PHE A 76 0.38 6.66 7.08
C PHE A 76 1.67 6.71 6.27
N PHE A 77 1.63 7.38 5.13
CA PHE A 77 2.83 7.54 4.31
C PHE A 77 3.94 8.26 5.08
N ALA A 78 3.58 9.32 5.79
CA ALA A 78 4.56 10.06 6.58
C ALA A 78 5.19 9.19 7.66
N GLU A 79 4.39 8.33 8.29
CA GLU A 79 4.90 7.43 9.30
C GLU A 79 5.88 6.42 8.72
N LEU A 80 5.61 5.95 7.51
CA LEU A 80 6.51 5.01 6.85
C LEU A 80 7.82 5.64 6.44
N ASN A 81 7.84 6.97 6.31
CA ASN A 81 9.03 7.70 5.89
C ASN A 81 9.92 8.13 7.05
N ARG A 82 9.54 7.84 8.26
CA ARG A 82 10.32 8.25 9.43
C ARG A 82 11.58 7.46 9.63
#